data_12c8d105c59c3b54fe7ce89981875c94
#
_entry.id   12c8d105c59c3b54fe7ce89981875c94
#
_cell.length_a   1.000
_cell.length_b   1.000
_cell.length_c   1.000
_cell.angle_alpha   90.00
_cell.angle_beta   90.00
_cell.angle_gamma   90.00
#
_symmetry.space_group_name_H-M   'P 1'
#
loop_
_entity.id
_entity.type
_entity.pdbx_description
1 polymer ?
#
loop_
_entity_poly.entity_id
_entity_poly.type
_entity_poly.pdbx_seq_one_letter_code
_entity_poly.pdbx_strand_id
1 'polypeptide(L)'
;MPSFVRHSLLTLSLAALLLAPAHAQNTGAEFKPQVGQAGKDVIWVPTPKSLVEKMLKMADVKPTDVVFDLGSGDGITVITAAKQFGVRATGIEYNPDMVELSKRNAQKEGVADKAQFIRGDIFATDFSKATVLTMYLLPGLNMKLRPTILNMKPGTRVVSHAFTMEDWTPDQTDSTEGRTAYLWIVPAKVEGNWKMDSGSIELKQKFQNFDGVFRNGDGMSWRVTSTNLRGDQISFNIGSASYTGRISGPVMQGMMRPRPDAPATSWSATLVK
;
A
#
# COMPACT_ATOMS: atom_id res chain seq x y z
N MET A 1 53.80 -84.16 41.99
CA MET A 1 54.03 -83.36 40.78
C MET A 1 52.68 -82.70 40.46
N PRO A 2 52.53 -81.36 40.59
CA PRO A 2 51.27 -80.73 40.40
C PRO A 2 51.08 -80.30 38.94
N SER A 3 49.87 -80.57 38.40
CA SER A 3 49.40 -80.16 37.07
C SER A 3 48.81 -78.73 37.12
N PHE A 4 49.30 -77.89 36.21
CA PHE A 4 48.83 -76.56 36.04
C PHE A 4 47.53 -76.53 35.17
N VAL A 5 46.44 -76.06 35.76
CA VAL A 5 45.23 -75.78 35.04
C VAL A 5 45.27 -74.32 34.53
N ARG A 6 45.28 -74.09 33.20
CA ARG A 6 45.20 -72.81 32.58
C ARG A 6 43.71 -72.39 32.43
N HIS A 7 43.32 -71.33 33.15
CA HIS A 7 42.05 -70.73 32.95
C HIS A 7 42.12 -69.67 31.79
N SER A 8 41.41 -69.93 30.71
CA SER A 8 41.25 -68.98 29.63
C SER A 8 40.10 -68.05 29.97
N LEU A 9 40.38 -66.79 30.21
CA LEU A 9 39.38 -65.74 30.32
C LEU A 9 38.88 -65.30 28.91
N LEU A 10 37.64 -65.58 28.58
CA LEU A 10 36.94 -65.03 27.42
C LEU A 10 36.44 -63.62 27.78
N THR A 11 37.04 -62.58 27.19
CA THR A 11 36.56 -61.23 27.27
C THR A 11 35.46 -61.02 26.22
N LEU A 12 34.26 -60.90 26.70
CA LEU A 12 33.08 -60.54 25.86
C LEU A 12 33.10 -59.04 25.63
N SER A 13 33.47 -58.57 24.42
CA SER A 13 33.38 -57.19 24.02
C SER A 13 31.96 -56.84 23.60
N LEU A 14 31.22 -56.09 24.41
CA LEU A 14 29.90 -55.57 24.14
C LEU A 14 30.01 -54.33 23.25
N ALA A 15 29.82 -54.48 21.95
CA ALA A 15 29.75 -53.36 21.03
C ALA A 15 28.39 -52.64 21.17
N ALA A 16 28.39 -51.51 21.87
CA ALA A 16 27.21 -50.62 21.92
C ALA A 16 27.04 -49.92 20.57
N LEU A 17 26.07 -50.34 19.74
CA LEU A 17 25.61 -49.60 18.57
C LEU A 17 24.90 -48.34 19.06
N LEU A 18 25.55 -47.20 18.92
CA LEU A 18 24.91 -45.88 19.04
C LEU A 18 23.98 -45.67 17.83
N LEU A 19 22.70 -45.95 18.02
CA LEU A 19 21.63 -45.51 17.12
C LEU A 19 21.52 -43.99 17.24
N ALA A 20 22.19 -43.24 16.37
CA ALA A 20 21.94 -41.83 16.19
C ALA A 20 20.52 -41.67 15.62
N PRO A 21 19.65 -40.79 16.19
CA PRO A 21 18.35 -40.52 15.60
C PRO A 21 18.58 -39.92 14.22
N ALA A 22 18.19 -40.64 13.19
CA ALA A 22 18.09 -40.10 11.85
C ALA A 22 17.03 -39.00 11.89
N HIS A 23 17.45 -37.75 11.93
CA HIS A 23 16.60 -36.64 11.64
C HIS A 23 16.19 -36.81 10.17
N ALA A 24 14.96 -37.30 9.96
CA ALA A 24 14.33 -37.31 8.65
C ALA A 24 14.29 -35.85 8.19
N GLN A 25 15.25 -35.46 7.37
CA GLN A 25 15.11 -34.23 6.58
C GLN A 25 13.86 -34.42 5.74
N ASN A 26 12.82 -33.70 6.10
CA ASN A 26 11.60 -33.62 5.31
C ASN A 26 11.97 -32.97 3.97
N THR A 27 12.38 -33.78 2.99
CA THR A 27 12.62 -33.37 1.60
C THR A 27 11.29 -33.23 0.88
N GLY A 28 10.34 -32.51 1.51
CA GLY A 28 9.12 -32.10 0.85
C GLY A 28 9.50 -31.28 -0.38
N ALA A 29 8.97 -31.63 -1.53
CA ALA A 29 9.19 -30.89 -2.76
C ALA A 29 8.89 -29.41 -2.50
N GLU A 30 9.81 -28.53 -2.93
CA GLU A 30 9.66 -27.08 -2.76
C GLU A 30 8.33 -26.64 -3.39
N PHE A 31 7.50 -25.94 -2.61
CA PHE A 31 6.22 -25.42 -3.11
C PHE A 31 6.44 -24.53 -4.34
N LYS A 32 5.78 -24.88 -5.43
CA LYS A 32 5.76 -24.13 -6.69
C LYS A 32 4.31 -23.74 -7.02
N PRO A 33 3.98 -22.45 -7.03
CA PRO A 33 2.63 -22.03 -7.35
C PRO A 33 2.27 -22.32 -8.80
N GLN A 34 1.01 -22.65 -9.04
CA GLN A 34 0.46 -22.81 -10.38
C GLN A 34 -0.43 -21.62 -10.72
N VAL A 35 -0.25 -21.06 -11.92
CA VAL A 35 -1.11 -19.97 -12.41
C VAL A 35 -2.56 -20.46 -12.46
N GLY A 36 -3.47 -19.70 -11.85
CA GLY A 36 -4.87 -20.08 -11.71
C GLY A 36 -5.18 -20.92 -10.46
N GLN A 37 -4.19 -21.25 -9.61
CA GLN A 37 -4.48 -21.93 -8.35
C GLN A 37 -5.42 -21.11 -7.46
N ALA A 38 -6.29 -21.78 -6.72
CA ALA A 38 -7.23 -21.15 -5.82
C ALA A 38 -6.50 -20.44 -4.66
N GLY A 39 -6.83 -19.16 -4.46
CA GLY A 39 -6.57 -18.43 -3.22
C GLY A 39 -7.80 -18.40 -2.34
N LYS A 40 -7.83 -17.51 -1.34
CA LYS A 40 -9.00 -17.34 -0.46
C LYS A 40 -10.22 -16.77 -1.22
N ASP A 41 -10.01 -15.66 -1.92
CA ASP A 41 -11.09 -14.91 -2.59
C ASP A 41 -10.80 -14.70 -4.09
N VAL A 42 -9.58 -14.98 -4.52
CA VAL A 42 -9.13 -14.85 -5.93
C VAL A 42 -8.21 -16.00 -6.31
N ILE A 43 -8.12 -16.30 -7.61
CA ILE A 43 -7.06 -17.16 -8.13
C ILE A 43 -5.74 -16.42 -8.17
N TRP A 44 -4.62 -17.11 -7.97
CA TRP A 44 -3.31 -16.51 -8.12
C TRP A 44 -2.92 -16.36 -9.60
N VAL A 45 -2.59 -15.14 -9.99
CA VAL A 45 -2.03 -14.79 -11.29
C VAL A 45 -0.86 -13.83 -11.06
N PRO A 46 0.36 -14.15 -11.52
CA PRO A 46 1.51 -13.29 -11.30
C PRO A 46 1.40 -11.98 -12.09
N THR A 47 1.79 -10.87 -11.49
CA THR A 47 1.98 -9.60 -12.20
C THR A 47 3.34 -9.63 -12.90
N PRO A 48 3.45 -9.33 -14.21
CA PRO A 48 4.73 -9.25 -14.89
C PRO A 48 5.63 -8.18 -14.25
N LYS A 49 6.93 -8.47 -14.17
CA LYS A 49 7.90 -7.57 -13.54
C LYS A 49 7.92 -6.17 -14.17
N SER A 50 7.79 -6.08 -15.49
CA SER A 50 7.69 -4.80 -16.22
C SER A 50 6.53 -3.93 -15.73
N LEU A 51 5.36 -4.55 -15.44
CA LEU A 51 4.21 -3.84 -14.90
C LEU A 51 4.42 -3.47 -13.43
N VAL A 52 5.01 -4.35 -12.60
CA VAL A 52 5.37 -4.04 -11.21
C VAL A 52 6.25 -2.80 -11.14
N GLU A 53 7.30 -2.75 -11.96
CA GLU A 53 8.20 -1.59 -12.05
C GLU A 53 7.47 -0.32 -12.47
N LYS A 54 6.56 -0.43 -13.43
CA LYS A 54 5.71 0.68 -13.87
C LYS A 54 4.79 1.15 -12.74
N MET A 55 4.10 0.25 -12.02
CA MET A 55 3.23 0.57 -10.90
C MET A 55 3.98 1.34 -9.80
N LEU A 56 5.18 0.91 -9.44
CA LEU A 56 6.01 1.57 -8.43
C LEU A 56 6.52 2.95 -8.91
N LYS A 57 6.84 3.09 -10.20
CA LYS A 57 7.18 4.39 -10.82
C LYS A 57 5.96 5.34 -10.87
N MET A 58 4.78 4.85 -11.23
CA MET A 58 3.53 5.64 -11.20
C MET A 58 3.24 6.16 -9.79
N ALA A 59 3.47 5.34 -8.77
CA ALA A 59 3.35 5.75 -7.38
C ALA A 59 4.47 6.71 -6.95
N ASP A 60 5.45 7.01 -7.79
CA ASP A 60 6.61 7.86 -7.47
C ASP A 60 7.26 7.45 -6.14
N VAL A 61 7.54 6.14 -5.99
CA VAL A 61 8.07 5.56 -4.75
C VAL A 61 9.41 6.20 -4.39
N LYS A 62 9.52 6.71 -3.16
CA LYS A 62 10.71 7.36 -2.59
C LYS A 62 11.33 6.50 -1.49
N PRO A 63 12.61 6.65 -1.17
CA PRO A 63 13.28 5.88 -0.11
C PRO A 63 12.63 6.00 1.28
N THR A 64 11.86 7.05 1.52
CA THR A 64 11.13 7.31 2.77
C THR A 64 9.76 6.64 2.83
N ASP A 65 9.32 6.00 1.74
CA ASP A 65 8.01 5.36 1.68
C ASP A 65 7.98 4.03 2.44
N VAL A 66 6.77 3.66 2.81
CA VAL A 66 6.39 2.36 3.35
C VAL A 66 5.40 1.74 2.37
N VAL A 67 5.83 0.69 1.68
CA VAL A 67 5.01 0.01 0.66
C VAL A 67 4.29 -1.17 1.29
N PHE A 68 2.99 -1.31 1.01
CA PHE A 68 2.24 -2.53 1.29
C PHE A 68 1.65 -3.10 0.00
N ASP A 69 1.69 -4.43 -0.13
CA ASP A 69 1.10 -5.16 -1.24
C ASP A 69 0.00 -6.10 -0.71
N LEU A 70 -1.24 -5.88 -1.14
CA LEU A 70 -2.40 -6.61 -0.67
C LEU A 70 -2.68 -7.81 -1.58
N GLY A 71 -2.55 -9.02 -1.05
CA GLY A 71 -2.53 -10.26 -1.82
C GLY A 71 -1.19 -10.44 -2.53
N SER A 72 -0.10 -10.45 -1.78
CA SER A 72 1.26 -10.31 -2.33
C SER A 72 1.76 -11.53 -3.13
N GLY A 73 1.02 -12.63 -3.10
CA GLY A 73 1.34 -13.83 -3.88
C GLY A 73 2.77 -14.33 -3.63
N ASP A 74 3.58 -14.43 -4.69
CA ASP A 74 4.98 -14.86 -4.65
C ASP A 74 5.97 -13.76 -4.21
N GLY A 75 5.46 -12.58 -3.86
CA GLY A 75 6.22 -11.45 -3.31
C GLY A 75 6.90 -10.56 -4.32
N ILE A 76 6.65 -10.72 -5.62
CA ILE A 76 7.39 -9.99 -6.67
C ILE A 76 7.31 -8.47 -6.51
N THR A 77 6.15 -7.91 -6.15
CA THR A 77 5.97 -6.46 -5.97
C THR A 77 6.78 -5.95 -4.79
N VAL A 78 6.69 -6.63 -3.65
CA VAL A 78 7.40 -6.29 -2.40
C VAL A 78 8.91 -6.36 -2.59
N ILE A 79 9.40 -7.45 -3.22
CA ILE A 79 10.81 -7.67 -3.51
C ILE A 79 11.34 -6.60 -4.48
N THR A 80 10.56 -6.28 -5.53
CA THR A 80 10.95 -5.24 -6.49
C THR A 80 11.01 -3.87 -5.84
N ALA A 81 10.04 -3.52 -4.98
CA ALA A 81 10.04 -2.28 -4.22
C ALA A 81 11.27 -2.16 -3.32
N ALA A 82 11.59 -3.21 -2.55
CA ALA A 82 12.76 -3.25 -1.69
C ALA A 82 14.08 -3.15 -2.48
N LYS A 83 14.19 -3.90 -3.59
CA LYS A 83 15.44 -4.01 -4.36
C LYS A 83 15.75 -2.78 -5.19
N GLN A 84 14.75 -2.24 -5.91
CA GLN A 84 14.98 -1.16 -6.85
C GLN A 84 14.80 0.23 -6.25
N PHE A 85 13.93 0.37 -5.25
CA PHE A 85 13.61 1.67 -4.62
C PHE A 85 14.19 1.81 -3.21
N GLY A 86 14.77 0.75 -2.65
CA GLY A 86 15.43 0.77 -1.34
C GLY A 86 14.48 0.91 -0.14
N VAL A 87 13.17 0.79 -0.36
CA VAL A 87 12.12 1.01 0.63
C VAL A 87 11.86 -0.21 1.50
N ARG A 88 11.24 0.01 2.67
CA ARG A 88 10.59 -1.07 3.42
C ARG A 88 9.28 -1.43 2.76
N ALA A 89 9.12 -2.71 2.44
CA ALA A 89 7.93 -3.21 1.78
C ALA A 89 7.38 -4.44 2.51
N THR A 90 6.06 -4.51 2.66
CA THR A 90 5.36 -5.59 3.36
C THR A 90 4.28 -6.17 2.46
N GLY A 91 4.31 -7.47 2.25
CA GLY A 91 3.25 -8.22 1.58
C GLY A 91 2.30 -8.83 2.62
N ILE A 92 1.01 -8.70 2.38
CA ILE A 92 -0.03 -9.40 3.13
C ILE A 92 -0.58 -10.50 2.21
N GLU A 93 -0.45 -11.75 2.65
CA GLU A 93 -0.89 -12.91 1.87
C GLU A 93 -1.61 -13.92 2.78
N TYR A 94 -2.72 -14.46 2.30
CA TYR A 94 -3.52 -15.39 3.09
C TYR A 94 -2.94 -16.82 3.07
N ASN A 95 -2.41 -17.25 1.92
CA ASN A 95 -1.88 -18.61 1.75
C ASN A 95 -0.51 -18.75 2.41
N PRO A 96 -0.35 -19.63 3.41
CA PRO A 96 0.92 -19.81 4.13
C PRO A 96 2.07 -20.27 3.23
N ASP A 97 1.80 -21.13 2.22
CA ASP A 97 2.84 -21.62 1.32
C ASP A 97 3.39 -20.51 0.42
N MET A 98 2.52 -19.58 -0.01
CA MET A 98 2.90 -18.38 -0.75
C MET A 98 3.72 -17.43 0.12
N VAL A 99 3.37 -17.26 1.40
CA VAL A 99 4.15 -16.46 2.35
C VAL A 99 5.56 -17.03 2.50
N GLU A 100 5.70 -18.34 2.68
CA GLU A 100 7.01 -18.97 2.81
C GLU A 100 7.81 -18.92 1.49
N LEU A 101 7.14 -19.05 0.35
CA LEU A 101 7.77 -18.84 -0.96
C LEU A 101 8.30 -17.41 -1.08
N SER A 102 7.48 -16.41 -0.76
CA SER A 102 7.88 -14.99 -0.82
C SER A 102 9.08 -14.68 0.07
N LYS A 103 9.14 -15.25 1.27
CA LYS A 103 10.30 -15.12 2.17
C LYS A 103 11.56 -15.71 1.55
N ARG A 104 11.48 -16.93 0.97
CA ARG A 104 12.62 -17.54 0.26
C ARG A 104 13.06 -16.71 -0.94
N ASN A 105 12.10 -16.19 -1.71
CA ASN A 105 12.39 -15.30 -2.85
C ASN A 105 13.12 -14.03 -2.38
N ALA A 106 12.68 -13.40 -1.28
CA ALA A 106 13.33 -12.21 -0.74
C ALA A 106 14.76 -12.50 -0.24
N GLN A 107 14.98 -13.65 0.39
CA GLN A 107 16.32 -14.11 0.78
C GLN A 107 17.22 -14.30 -0.44
N LYS A 108 16.73 -14.99 -1.47
CA LYS A 108 17.43 -15.24 -2.73
C LYS A 108 17.81 -13.94 -3.45
N GLU A 109 16.93 -12.94 -3.39
CA GLU A 109 17.15 -11.62 -3.99
C GLU A 109 17.97 -10.67 -3.08
N GLY A 110 18.35 -11.10 -1.86
CA GLY A 110 19.18 -10.35 -0.93
C GLY A 110 18.50 -9.12 -0.31
N VAL A 111 17.16 -9.16 -0.15
CA VAL A 111 16.37 -8.02 0.36
C VAL A 111 15.47 -8.38 1.56
N ALA A 112 15.72 -9.50 2.22
CA ALA A 112 14.91 -9.99 3.34
C ALA A 112 14.88 -9.03 4.55
N ASP A 113 15.83 -8.12 4.67
CA ASP A 113 15.88 -7.07 5.69
C ASP A 113 14.85 -5.96 5.44
N LYS A 114 14.41 -5.77 4.20
CA LYS A 114 13.46 -4.72 3.78
C LYS A 114 12.14 -5.27 3.27
N ALA A 115 12.13 -6.49 2.70
CA ALA A 115 10.95 -7.17 2.17
C ALA A 115 10.41 -8.16 3.20
N GLN A 116 9.26 -7.84 3.81
CA GLN A 116 8.61 -8.66 4.82
C GLN A 116 7.28 -9.21 4.33
N PHE A 117 6.86 -10.36 4.85
CA PHE A 117 5.62 -11.01 4.46
C PHE A 117 4.84 -11.47 5.69
N ILE A 118 3.58 -11.07 5.75
CA ILE A 118 2.64 -11.37 6.83
C ILE A 118 1.60 -12.34 6.29
N ARG A 119 1.43 -13.48 6.98
CA ARG A 119 0.25 -14.31 6.76
C ARG A 119 -0.96 -13.60 7.37
N GLY A 120 -1.92 -13.19 6.55
CA GLY A 120 -3.07 -12.46 7.04
C GLY A 120 -4.18 -12.27 6.02
N ASP A 121 -5.35 -11.92 6.53
CA ASP A 121 -6.47 -11.45 5.72
C ASP A 121 -6.32 -9.95 5.49
N ILE A 122 -6.36 -9.51 4.23
CA ILE A 122 -6.26 -8.08 3.84
C ILE A 122 -7.38 -7.22 4.42
N PHE A 123 -8.50 -7.83 4.85
CA PHE A 123 -9.63 -7.13 5.46
C PHE A 123 -9.51 -7.02 7.00
N ALA A 124 -8.58 -7.76 7.60
CA ALA A 124 -8.38 -7.79 9.06
C ALA A 124 -6.98 -7.30 9.47
N THR A 125 -6.02 -7.27 8.54
CA THR A 125 -4.66 -6.85 8.81
C THR A 125 -4.52 -5.33 8.68
N ASP A 126 -3.89 -4.68 9.66
CA ASP A 126 -3.65 -3.25 9.63
C ASP A 126 -2.51 -2.89 8.66
N PHE A 127 -2.85 -2.09 7.65
CA PHE A 127 -1.92 -1.48 6.69
C PHE A 127 -1.96 0.06 6.71
N SER A 128 -2.53 0.66 7.74
CA SER A 128 -2.72 2.12 7.86
C SER A 128 -1.43 2.93 7.80
N LYS A 129 -0.29 2.29 8.07
CA LYS A 129 1.06 2.90 7.98
C LYS A 129 1.59 3.02 6.55
N ALA A 130 0.93 2.39 5.58
CA ALA A 130 1.36 2.47 4.19
C ALA A 130 1.31 3.90 3.66
N THR A 131 2.35 4.30 2.93
CA THR A 131 2.36 5.51 2.11
C THR A 131 2.14 5.17 0.64
N VAL A 132 2.39 3.92 0.27
CA VAL A 132 2.08 3.33 -1.03
C VAL A 132 1.42 1.98 -0.81
N LEU A 133 0.29 1.77 -1.48
CA LEU A 133 -0.46 0.52 -1.54
C LEU A 133 -0.44 -0.01 -2.96
N THR A 134 -0.13 -1.31 -3.10
CA THR A 134 -0.27 -2.02 -4.37
C THR A 134 -1.25 -3.18 -4.21
N MET A 135 -1.95 -3.52 -5.29
CA MET A 135 -2.89 -4.63 -5.29
C MET A 135 -3.16 -5.17 -6.70
N TYR A 136 -3.43 -6.46 -6.78
CA TYR A 136 -3.99 -7.12 -7.95
C TYR A 136 -5.17 -7.99 -7.51
N LEU A 137 -6.29 -7.34 -7.28
CA LEU A 137 -7.51 -7.95 -6.71
C LEU A 137 -8.69 -7.73 -7.64
N LEU A 138 -9.70 -8.62 -7.55
CA LEU A 138 -10.94 -8.48 -8.30
C LEU A 138 -11.72 -7.21 -7.92
N PRO A 139 -12.55 -6.65 -8.82
CA PRO A 139 -13.28 -5.40 -8.58
C PRO A 139 -14.06 -5.40 -7.26
N GLY A 140 -14.75 -6.50 -6.93
CA GLY A 140 -15.52 -6.60 -5.69
C GLY A 140 -14.65 -6.49 -4.42
N LEU A 141 -13.41 -6.95 -4.45
CA LEU A 141 -12.48 -6.82 -3.33
C LEU A 141 -11.93 -5.39 -3.22
N ASN A 142 -11.63 -4.75 -4.38
CA ASN A 142 -11.26 -3.34 -4.42
C ASN A 142 -12.36 -2.48 -3.81
N MET A 143 -13.62 -2.73 -4.15
CA MET A 143 -14.77 -2.03 -3.60
C MET A 143 -14.93 -2.24 -2.10
N LYS A 144 -14.68 -3.45 -1.61
CA LYS A 144 -14.71 -3.76 -0.17
C LYS A 144 -13.57 -3.08 0.60
N LEU A 145 -12.39 -2.91 0.00
CA LEU A 145 -11.24 -2.21 0.59
C LEU A 145 -11.37 -0.69 0.51
N ARG A 146 -12.09 -0.15 -0.47
CA ARG A 146 -12.18 1.28 -0.74
C ARG A 146 -12.52 2.16 0.46
N PRO A 147 -13.47 1.82 1.35
CA PRO A 147 -13.74 2.61 2.55
C PRO A 147 -12.53 2.72 3.49
N THR A 148 -11.79 1.61 3.68
CA THR A 148 -10.56 1.58 4.48
C THR A 148 -9.48 2.44 3.84
N ILE A 149 -9.29 2.32 2.52
CA ILE A 149 -8.32 3.09 1.74
C ILE A 149 -8.61 4.59 1.82
N LEU A 150 -9.88 5.01 1.67
CA LEU A 150 -10.30 6.42 1.78
C LEU A 150 -10.12 7.01 3.19
N ASN A 151 -9.93 6.18 4.20
CA ASN A 151 -9.61 6.61 5.57
C ASN A 151 -8.10 6.64 5.87
N MET A 152 -7.24 6.25 4.93
CA MET A 152 -5.80 6.36 5.07
C MET A 152 -5.36 7.83 5.04
N LYS A 153 -4.10 8.06 5.38
CA LYS A 153 -3.52 9.41 5.36
C LYS A 153 -3.66 10.04 3.97
N PRO A 154 -4.15 11.28 3.86
CA PRO A 154 -4.17 12.01 2.60
C PRO A 154 -2.78 12.02 1.95
N GLY A 155 -2.73 11.77 0.63
CA GLY A 155 -1.48 11.61 -0.10
C GLY A 155 -0.96 10.18 -0.19
N THR A 156 -1.57 9.20 0.49
CA THR A 156 -1.28 7.78 0.26
C THR A 156 -1.59 7.45 -1.19
N ARG A 157 -0.64 6.81 -1.88
CA ARG A 157 -0.75 6.43 -3.29
C ARG A 157 -1.15 4.96 -3.38
N VAL A 158 -2.19 4.69 -4.15
CA VAL A 158 -2.77 3.35 -4.31
C VAL A 158 -2.69 2.96 -5.77
N VAL A 159 -2.02 1.86 -6.07
CA VAL A 159 -1.88 1.38 -7.46
C VAL A 159 -2.50 -0.01 -7.59
N SER A 160 -3.42 -0.14 -8.54
CA SER A 160 -4.07 -1.42 -8.85
C SER A 160 -3.68 -1.89 -10.26
N HIS A 161 -3.33 -3.18 -10.37
CA HIS A 161 -3.20 -3.87 -11.64
C HIS A 161 -4.59 -4.25 -12.16
N ALA A 162 -4.89 -3.93 -13.40
CA ALA A 162 -6.05 -4.30 -14.21
C ALA A 162 -7.42 -3.81 -13.74
N PHE A 163 -7.69 -3.68 -12.45
CA PHE A 163 -9.03 -3.44 -11.92
C PHE A 163 -9.16 -2.08 -11.23
N THR A 164 -10.27 -1.40 -11.49
CA THR A 164 -10.59 -0.07 -10.96
C THR A 164 -11.28 -0.15 -9.59
N MET A 165 -11.63 1.01 -9.05
CA MET A 165 -12.51 1.20 -7.88
C MET A 165 -13.85 1.81 -8.30
N GLU A 166 -14.36 1.38 -9.46
CA GLU A 166 -15.63 1.80 -10.09
C GLU A 166 -15.73 3.32 -10.23
N ASP A 167 -16.64 3.96 -9.48
CA ASP A 167 -16.92 5.39 -9.60
C ASP A 167 -15.86 6.31 -8.96
N TRP A 168 -14.84 5.74 -8.30
CA TRP A 168 -13.65 6.52 -7.93
C TRP A 168 -12.66 6.53 -9.10
N THR A 169 -12.72 7.59 -9.90
CA THR A 169 -11.86 7.78 -11.08
C THR A 169 -10.38 7.82 -10.66
N PRO A 170 -9.48 7.07 -11.33
CA PRO A 170 -8.05 7.14 -11.03
C PRO A 170 -7.45 8.51 -11.39
N ASP A 171 -6.46 8.94 -10.62
CA ASP A 171 -5.67 10.15 -10.89
C ASP A 171 -4.72 9.96 -12.10
N GLN A 172 -4.33 8.71 -12.36
CA GLN A 172 -3.49 8.35 -13.51
C GLN A 172 -3.78 6.91 -13.96
N THR A 173 -3.73 6.71 -15.27
CA THR A 173 -3.80 5.38 -15.91
C THR A 173 -2.60 5.25 -16.82
N ASP A 174 -1.93 4.10 -16.79
CA ASP A 174 -0.82 3.77 -17.68
C ASP A 174 -0.84 2.27 -18.01
N SER A 175 -0.17 1.89 -19.09
CA SER A 175 -0.15 0.51 -19.57
C SER A 175 1.24 0.10 -20.03
N THR A 176 1.53 -1.19 -19.91
CA THR A 176 2.72 -1.82 -20.48
C THR A 176 2.40 -3.25 -20.89
N GLU A 177 2.86 -3.66 -22.06
CA GLU A 177 2.66 -5.02 -22.61
C GLU A 177 1.18 -5.46 -22.60
N GLY A 178 0.26 -4.53 -22.94
CA GLY A 178 -1.18 -4.79 -22.97
C GLY A 178 -1.85 -4.94 -21.61
N ARG A 179 -1.16 -4.60 -20.52
CA ARG A 179 -1.68 -4.64 -19.14
C ARG A 179 -1.75 -3.23 -18.57
N THR A 180 -2.83 -2.94 -17.88
CA THR A 180 -3.12 -1.59 -17.37
C THR A 180 -2.92 -1.52 -15.86
N ALA A 181 -2.37 -0.41 -15.39
CA ALA A 181 -2.32 -0.01 -14.00
C ALA A 181 -3.04 1.32 -13.77
N TYR A 182 -3.67 1.43 -12.62
CA TYR A 182 -4.44 2.60 -12.19
C TYR A 182 -3.86 3.14 -10.88
N LEU A 183 -3.69 4.45 -10.80
CA LEU A 183 -3.21 5.14 -9.60
C LEU A 183 -4.31 6.04 -9.04
N TRP A 184 -4.52 5.97 -7.73
CA TRP A 184 -5.31 6.92 -6.95
C TRP A 184 -4.43 7.54 -5.87
N ILE A 185 -4.71 8.79 -5.54
CA ILE A 185 -4.11 9.47 -4.39
C ILE A 185 -5.21 9.76 -3.39
N VAL A 186 -5.11 9.18 -2.19
CA VAL A 186 -6.12 9.37 -1.14
C VAL A 186 -6.30 10.86 -0.86
N PRO A 187 -7.50 11.42 -1.09
CA PRO A 187 -7.76 12.84 -0.88
C PRO A 187 -7.99 13.16 0.59
N ALA A 188 -7.65 14.36 1.01
CA ALA A 188 -8.12 14.89 2.28
C ALA A 188 -9.64 15.05 2.29
N LYS A 189 -10.25 14.99 3.48
CA LYS A 189 -11.68 15.24 3.66
C LYS A 189 -11.91 16.74 3.77
N VAL A 190 -12.63 17.31 2.81
CA VAL A 190 -12.90 18.75 2.73
C VAL A 190 -14.39 19.09 2.81
N GLU A 191 -15.27 18.08 2.82
CA GLU A 191 -16.70 18.30 2.95
C GLU A 191 -17.06 19.00 4.26
N GLY A 192 -17.94 20.00 4.19
CA GLY A 192 -18.46 20.71 5.35
C GLY A 192 -18.38 22.23 5.22
N ASN A 193 -18.65 22.92 6.33
CA ASN A 193 -18.62 24.39 6.44
C ASN A 193 -17.28 24.83 7.02
N TRP A 194 -16.61 25.72 6.31
CA TRP A 194 -15.30 26.25 6.71
C TRP A 194 -15.39 27.75 6.94
N LYS A 195 -14.97 28.20 8.13
CA LYS A 195 -14.91 29.62 8.47
C LYS A 195 -13.59 30.20 7.99
N MET A 196 -13.67 31.32 7.29
CA MET A 196 -12.56 32.16 6.84
C MET A 196 -12.70 33.56 7.45
N ASP A 197 -11.62 34.35 7.45
CA ASP A 197 -11.71 35.75 7.92
C ASP A 197 -12.67 36.60 7.08
N SER A 198 -12.76 36.32 5.77
CA SER A 198 -13.63 37.02 4.82
C SER A 198 -15.05 36.47 4.73
N GLY A 199 -15.37 35.37 5.44
CA GLY A 199 -16.70 34.76 5.37
C GLY A 199 -16.67 33.26 5.66
N SER A 200 -17.50 32.50 4.96
CA SER A 200 -17.60 31.06 5.09
C SER A 200 -17.65 30.37 3.73
N ILE A 201 -17.13 29.15 3.66
CA ILE A 201 -17.18 28.32 2.46
C ILE A 201 -17.83 26.98 2.80
N GLU A 202 -18.90 26.63 2.11
CA GLU A 202 -19.55 25.33 2.18
C GLU A 202 -19.03 24.48 1.05
N LEU A 203 -18.42 23.32 1.37
CA LEU A 203 -17.86 22.38 0.41
C LEU A 203 -18.62 21.06 0.43
N LYS A 204 -18.86 20.50 -0.76
CA LYS A 204 -19.37 19.15 -1.00
C LYS A 204 -18.29 18.35 -1.71
N GLN A 205 -18.09 17.11 -1.31
CA GLN A 205 -17.00 16.29 -1.82
C GLN A 205 -17.49 14.92 -2.31
N LYS A 206 -16.96 14.51 -3.47
CA LYS A 206 -17.00 13.13 -3.94
C LYS A 206 -15.58 12.71 -4.35
N PHE A 207 -14.92 11.92 -3.51
CA PHE A 207 -13.51 11.51 -3.66
C PHE A 207 -12.56 12.72 -3.77
N GLN A 208 -11.78 12.84 -4.87
CA GLN A 208 -10.89 13.97 -5.13
C GLN A 208 -11.61 15.17 -5.76
N ASN A 209 -12.89 15.05 -6.06
CA ASN A 209 -13.68 16.14 -6.63
C ASN A 209 -14.45 16.85 -5.54
N PHE A 210 -14.49 18.17 -5.60
CA PHE A 210 -15.30 18.98 -4.72
C PHE A 210 -15.88 20.18 -5.45
N ASP A 211 -16.99 20.67 -4.97
CA ASP A 211 -17.60 21.93 -5.35
C ASP A 211 -18.05 22.69 -4.10
N GLY A 212 -18.49 23.92 -4.25
CA GLY A 212 -18.96 24.67 -3.10
C GLY A 212 -19.38 26.08 -3.39
N VAL A 213 -19.78 26.77 -2.29
CA VAL A 213 -20.23 28.17 -2.31
C VAL A 213 -19.53 28.90 -1.17
N PHE A 214 -18.88 30.00 -1.49
CA PHE A 214 -18.41 30.99 -0.54
C PHE A 214 -19.47 32.03 -0.27
N ARG A 215 -19.64 32.46 1.00
CA ARG A 215 -20.48 33.56 1.45
C ARG A 215 -19.67 34.53 2.27
N ASN A 216 -19.68 35.83 1.89
CA ASN A 216 -19.03 36.87 2.69
C ASN A 216 -19.94 37.36 3.85
N GLY A 217 -19.40 38.26 4.68
CA GLY A 217 -20.14 38.82 5.82
C GLY A 217 -21.38 39.64 5.44
N ASP A 218 -21.46 40.16 4.20
CA ASP A 218 -22.59 40.92 3.68
C ASP A 218 -23.67 40.06 3.03
N GLY A 219 -23.50 38.72 3.06
CA GLY A 219 -24.45 37.76 2.50
C GLY A 219 -24.32 37.53 0.99
N MET A 220 -23.37 38.16 0.30
CA MET A 220 -23.09 37.84 -1.10
C MET A 220 -22.43 36.46 -1.22
N SER A 221 -22.74 35.78 -2.30
CA SER A 221 -22.24 34.41 -2.53
C SER A 221 -21.57 34.22 -3.88
N TRP A 222 -20.54 33.40 -3.93
CA TRP A 222 -19.82 33.01 -5.14
C TRP A 222 -19.64 31.51 -5.19
N ARG A 223 -19.79 30.92 -6.37
CA ARG A 223 -19.40 29.51 -6.58
C ARG A 223 -17.90 29.37 -6.48
N VAL A 224 -17.47 28.27 -5.90
CA VAL A 224 -16.11 27.79 -5.96
C VAL A 224 -15.87 27.16 -7.33
N THR A 225 -14.82 27.56 -8.01
CA THR A 225 -14.47 27.10 -9.37
C THR A 225 -13.02 26.67 -9.46
N SER A 226 -12.60 26.08 -10.59
CA SER A 226 -11.21 25.60 -10.81
C SER A 226 -10.69 24.75 -9.67
N THR A 227 -11.55 23.85 -9.17
CA THR A 227 -11.25 23.02 -8.01
C THR A 227 -10.25 21.91 -8.35
N ASN A 228 -9.26 21.71 -7.48
CA ASN A 228 -8.32 20.60 -7.55
C ASN A 228 -7.96 20.16 -6.13
N LEU A 229 -8.07 18.86 -5.87
CA LEU A 229 -7.72 18.23 -4.60
C LEU A 229 -6.85 17.00 -4.87
N ARG A 230 -5.60 17.06 -4.45
CA ARG A 230 -4.63 15.97 -4.62
C ARG A 230 -3.93 15.67 -3.29
N GLY A 231 -4.33 14.60 -2.65
CA GLY A 231 -3.89 14.30 -1.29
C GLY A 231 -4.32 15.41 -0.32
N ASP A 232 -3.37 16.03 0.34
CA ASP A 232 -3.58 17.17 1.25
C ASP A 232 -3.52 18.54 0.55
N GLN A 233 -3.21 18.58 -0.74
CA GLN A 233 -3.10 19.82 -1.50
C GLN A 233 -4.44 20.21 -2.10
N ILE A 234 -4.84 21.47 -1.91
CA ILE A 234 -6.08 22.02 -2.42
C ILE A 234 -5.81 23.31 -3.21
N SER A 235 -6.52 23.46 -4.32
CA SER A 235 -6.62 24.76 -5.01
C SER A 235 -8.02 24.98 -5.55
N PHE A 236 -8.44 26.25 -5.57
CA PHE A 236 -9.75 26.68 -6.09
C PHE A 236 -9.76 28.19 -6.32
N ASN A 237 -10.81 28.66 -7.02
CA ASN A 237 -11.05 30.08 -7.22
C ASN A 237 -12.39 30.50 -6.57
N ILE A 238 -12.43 31.73 -6.06
CA ILE A 238 -13.65 32.46 -5.64
C ILE A 238 -13.66 33.80 -6.37
N GLY A 239 -14.57 33.97 -7.31
CA GLY A 239 -14.53 35.13 -8.22
C GLY A 239 -13.22 35.19 -9.01
N SER A 240 -12.49 36.29 -8.94
CA SER A 240 -11.17 36.47 -9.54
C SER A 240 -10.02 35.98 -8.67
N ALA A 241 -10.27 35.71 -7.41
CA ALA A 241 -9.23 35.27 -6.46
C ALA A 241 -8.91 33.79 -6.58
N SER A 242 -7.63 33.47 -6.61
CA SER A 242 -7.13 32.09 -6.61
C SER A 242 -6.56 31.71 -5.25
N TYR A 243 -6.89 30.52 -4.78
CA TYR A 243 -6.49 29.97 -3.50
C TYR A 243 -5.68 28.69 -3.73
N THR A 244 -4.54 28.58 -3.07
CA THR A 244 -3.73 27.34 -3.03
C THR A 244 -3.37 27.07 -1.58
N GLY A 245 -3.36 25.80 -1.16
CA GLY A 245 -3.06 25.50 0.23
C GLY A 245 -2.92 24.02 0.52
N ARG A 246 -2.83 23.71 1.82
CA ARG A 246 -2.82 22.37 2.37
C ARG A 246 -3.87 22.20 3.44
N ILE A 247 -4.33 20.97 3.59
CA ILE A 247 -5.32 20.56 4.58
C ILE A 247 -4.62 19.74 5.65
N SER A 248 -4.80 20.14 6.91
CA SER A 248 -4.29 19.40 8.07
C SER A 248 -5.40 19.32 9.13
N GLY A 249 -6.09 18.17 9.16
CA GLY A 249 -7.24 17.98 10.04
C GLY A 249 -8.34 19.02 9.76
N PRO A 250 -8.75 19.81 10.79
CA PRO A 250 -9.81 20.79 10.64
C PRO A 250 -9.33 22.14 10.08
N VAL A 251 -8.12 22.24 9.57
CA VAL A 251 -7.54 23.52 9.10
C VAL A 251 -7.10 23.40 7.64
N MET A 252 -7.47 24.37 6.83
CA MET A 252 -6.87 24.66 5.54
C MET A 252 -6.08 25.96 5.63
N GLN A 253 -4.88 26.00 5.04
CA GLN A 253 -4.05 27.20 5.03
C GLN A 253 -3.16 27.25 3.79
N GLY A 254 -2.85 28.46 3.35
CA GLY A 254 -2.02 28.64 2.16
C GLY A 254 -1.92 30.09 1.70
N MET A 255 -1.84 30.25 0.37
CA MET A 255 -1.69 31.56 -0.28
C MET A 255 -2.90 31.85 -1.16
N MET A 256 -3.37 33.11 -1.13
CA MET A 256 -4.45 33.63 -1.97
C MET A 256 -3.89 34.79 -2.80
N ARG A 257 -4.29 34.86 -4.06
CA ARG A 257 -4.07 35.99 -4.97
C ARG A 257 -5.41 36.56 -5.40
N PRO A 258 -5.70 37.85 -5.13
CA PRO A 258 -6.97 38.47 -5.52
C PRO A 258 -7.18 38.51 -7.03
N ARG A 259 -6.06 38.61 -7.78
CA ARG A 259 -5.98 38.58 -9.25
C ARG A 259 -4.52 38.20 -9.65
N PRO A 260 -4.30 37.78 -10.93
CA PRO A 260 -3.00 37.19 -11.33
C PRO A 260 -1.78 38.09 -11.10
N ASP A 261 -1.93 39.41 -11.22
CA ASP A 261 -0.87 40.42 -11.08
C ASP A 261 -0.70 40.94 -9.64
N ALA A 262 -1.57 40.55 -8.71
CA ALA A 262 -1.51 41.00 -7.33
C ALA A 262 -0.53 40.16 -6.49
N PRO A 263 0.05 40.73 -5.43
CA PRO A 263 0.85 39.96 -4.48
C PRO A 263 -0.03 38.91 -3.77
N ALA A 264 0.59 37.76 -3.49
CA ALA A 264 -0.07 36.72 -2.73
C ALA A 264 -0.09 37.08 -1.23
N THR A 265 -1.20 36.78 -0.56
CA THR A 265 -1.38 36.91 0.89
C THR A 265 -1.72 35.54 1.50
N SER A 266 -1.44 35.37 2.77
CA SER A 266 -1.84 34.15 3.49
C SER A 266 -3.37 34.10 3.67
N TRP A 267 -3.92 32.90 3.63
CA TRP A 267 -5.31 32.64 4.00
C TRP A 267 -5.41 31.39 4.87
N SER A 268 -6.44 31.31 5.66
CA SER A 268 -6.79 30.10 6.40
C SER A 268 -8.31 29.91 6.45
N ALA A 269 -8.72 28.65 6.63
CA ALA A 269 -10.09 28.27 6.92
C ALA A 269 -10.11 27.17 7.99
N THR A 270 -11.08 27.24 8.88
CA THR A 270 -11.29 26.26 9.95
C THR A 270 -12.65 25.59 9.78
N LEU A 271 -12.66 24.26 9.85
CA LEU A 271 -13.89 23.47 9.76
C LEU A 271 -14.78 23.76 10.97
N VAL A 272 -16.01 24.16 10.70
CA VAL A 272 -17.03 24.37 11.73
C VAL A 272 -17.68 23.02 12.04
N LYS A 273 -17.68 22.66 13.31
CA LYS A 273 -18.31 21.41 13.79
C LYS A 273 -19.83 21.57 13.90
#